data_6d541d6fc75bf6518c606bf360a6cf89
#
_entry.id   6d541d6fc75bf6518c606bf360a6cf89
#
_cell.length_a   1.000
_cell.length_b   1.000
_cell.length_c   1.000
_cell.angle_alpha   90.00
_cell.angle_beta   90.00
_cell.angle_gamma   90.00
#
_symmetry.space_group_name_H-M   'P 1'
#
loop_
_entity.id
_entity.type
_entity.pdbx_description
1 polymer ?
#
loop_
_entity_poly.entity_id
_entity_poly.type
_entity_poly.pdbx_seq_one_letter_code
_entity_poly.pdbx_strand_id
1 'polypeptide(L)'
;MLPHIPRATGFHTYASVGRELADLHVNYERVEPYPSVQEEASLHAPADPWERYRIGERKMRFPKLGRRDKDFTRLEYNDYVTLTGIPAEAQGYSISGRSPLEWIIDRYHVKTDKASGIVNDPNDFLREQGRPDAVVDLIKRLVTVSMRTQELLVTLPPFETYD
;
A
#
# COMPACT_ATOMS: atom_id res chain seq x y z
N MET A 1 -12.22 -4.05 -34.95
CA MET A 1 -10.93 -3.38 -35.16
C MET A 1 -9.95 -4.06 -34.22
N LEU A 2 -8.91 -4.70 -34.73
CA LEU A 2 -7.88 -5.32 -33.88
C LEU A 2 -7.01 -4.20 -33.29
N PRO A 3 -6.61 -4.27 -32.01
CA PRO A 3 -5.72 -3.29 -31.44
C PRO A 3 -4.39 -3.31 -32.18
N HIS A 4 -3.95 -2.13 -32.65
CA HIS A 4 -2.61 -1.99 -33.22
C HIS A 4 -1.59 -2.09 -32.09
N ILE A 5 -0.71 -3.08 -32.16
CA ILE A 5 0.45 -3.16 -31.27
C ILE A 5 1.53 -2.26 -31.86
N PRO A 6 1.89 -1.14 -31.22
CA PRO A 6 2.93 -0.29 -31.74
C PRO A 6 4.26 -1.04 -31.79
N ARG A 7 4.92 -1.04 -32.93
CA ARG A 7 6.33 -1.46 -33.05
C ARG A 7 7.18 -0.35 -32.48
N ALA A 8 7.44 -0.39 -31.18
CA ALA A 8 8.31 0.58 -30.58
C ALA A 8 9.78 0.16 -30.80
N THR A 9 10.63 1.12 -31.14
CA THR A 9 12.10 0.98 -31.11
C THR A 9 12.60 0.53 -29.74
N GLY A 10 11.79 0.68 -28.69
CA GLY A 10 12.02 0.25 -27.33
C GLY A 10 11.33 -1.06 -26.91
N PHE A 11 10.90 -1.94 -27.82
CA PHE A 11 10.15 -3.17 -27.46
C PHE A 11 10.82 -4.00 -26.36
N HIS A 12 12.14 -4.17 -26.43
CA HIS A 12 12.86 -4.92 -25.39
C HIS A 12 12.83 -4.23 -24.02
N THR A 13 12.88 -2.91 -23.97
CA THR A 13 12.77 -2.14 -22.74
C THR A 13 11.35 -2.29 -22.17
N TYR A 14 10.31 -2.14 -22.99
CA TYR A 14 8.93 -2.37 -22.56
C TYR A 14 8.71 -3.80 -22.06
N ALA A 15 9.27 -4.80 -22.74
CA ALA A 15 9.15 -6.20 -22.34
C ALA A 15 9.90 -6.49 -21.02
N SER A 16 11.08 -5.90 -20.82
CA SER A 16 11.85 -6.05 -19.57
C SER A 16 11.14 -5.40 -18.39
N VAL A 17 10.80 -4.12 -18.54
CA VAL A 17 10.09 -3.35 -17.49
C VAL A 17 8.73 -4.01 -17.18
N GLY A 18 8.01 -4.47 -18.19
CA GLY A 18 6.73 -5.17 -18.00
C GLY A 18 6.88 -6.46 -17.18
N ARG A 19 7.96 -7.23 -17.36
CA ARG A 19 8.24 -8.41 -16.54
C ARG A 19 8.58 -8.04 -15.11
N GLU A 20 9.42 -7.03 -14.92
CA GLU A 20 9.80 -6.56 -13.59
C GLU A 20 8.58 -6.02 -12.82
N LEU A 21 7.70 -5.27 -13.50
CA LEU A 21 6.43 -4.83 -12.93
C LEU A 21 5.52 -6.02 -12.57
N ALA A 22 5.40 -7.00 -13.46
CA ALA A 22 4.60 -8.18 -13.20
C ALA A 22 5.13 -8.97 -11.99
N ASP A 23 6.43 -9.19 -11.92
CA ASP A 23 7.07 -9.87 -10.79
C ASP A 23 6.87 -9.11 -9.48
N LEU A 24 7.10 -7.79 -9.50
CA LEU A 24 6.89 -6.91 -8.35
C LEU A 24 5.44 -6.97 -7.82
N HIS A 25 4.46 -6.95 -8.72
CA HIS A 25 3.05 -6.94 -8.32
C HIS A 25 2.50 -8.32 -7.93
N VAL A 26 3.00 -9.40 -8.53
CA VAL A 26 2.61 -10.77 -8.16
C VAL A 26 3.23 -11.15 -6.82
N ASN A 27 4.46 -10.73 -6.57
CA ASN A 27 5.22 -11.08 -5.38
C ASN A 27 5.27 -9.95 -4.33
N TYR A 28 4.31 -9.03 -4.32
CA TYR A 28 4.30 -7.85 -3.45
C TYR A 28 4.45 -8.19 -1.95
N GLU A 29 3.99 -9.34 -1.51
CA GLU A 29 4.13 -9.82 -0.13
C GLU A 29 5.54 -10.29 0.22
N ARG A 30 6.42 -10.44 -0.76
CA ARG A 30 7.79 -10.93 -0.59
C ARG A 30 8.85 -9.84 -0.78
N VAL A 31 8.45 -8.66 -1.25
CA VAL A 31 9.40 -7.54 -1.39
C VAL A 31 9.86 -7.07 -0.01
N GLU A 32 11.08 -6.54 0.07
CA GLU A 32 11.58 -5.99 1.33
C GLU A 32 10.74 -4.76 1.76
N PRO A 33 10.44 -4.64 3.06
CA PRO A 33 9.80 -3.46 3.61
C PRO A 33 10.60 -2.20 3.29
N TYR A 34 9.90 -1.10 3.02
CA TYR A 34 10.57 0.17 2.66
C TYR A 34 11.38 0.71 3.85
N PRO A 35 12.69 0.96 3.70
CA PRO A 35 13.60 1.13 4.83
C PRO A 35 13.37 2.40 5.66
N SER A 36 12.81 3.46 5.06
CA SER A 36 12.54 4.70 5.80
C SER A 36 11.25 4.64 6.64
N VAL A 37 10.38 3.64 6.40
CA VAL A 37 9.12 3.54 7.15
C VAL A 37 9.37 2.95 8.52
N GLN A 38 9.15 3.77 9.55
CA GLN A 38 9.36 3.44 10.95
C GLN A 38 8.01 3.36 11.68
N GLU A 39 8.01 2.60 12.78
CA GLU A 39 6.88 2.51 13.69
C GLU A 39 7.13 3.39 14.91
N GLU A 40 6.22 4.30 15.18
CA GLU A 40 6.18 5.07 16.42
C GLU A 40 5.06 4.52 17.29
N ALA A 41 5.41 3.95 18.42
CA ALA A 41 4.43 3.51 19.42
C ALA A 41 4.17 4.63 20.44
N SER A 42 2.91 4.79 20.82
CA SER A 42 2.54 5.73 21.88
C SER A 42 3.08 5.24 23.24
N LEU A 43 3.26 6.15 24.18
CA LEU A 43 3.70 5.83 25.56
C LEU A 43 2.71 4.90 26.30
N HIS A 44 1.47 4.84 25.83
CA HIS A 44 0.41 4.01 26.41
C HIS A 44 0.15 2.73 25.60
N ALA A 45 1.04 2.42 24.62
CA ALA A 45 0.88 1.21 23.82
C ALA A 45 1.01 -0.05 24.70
N PRO A 46 0.10 -1.02 24.54
CA PRO A 46 0.17 -2.28 25.27
C PRO A 46 1.49 -3.03 25.03
N ALA A 47 1.97 -3.71 26.06
CA ALA A 47 3.17 -4.55 25.94
C ALA A 47 2.89 -5.80 25.07
N ASP A 48 1.67 -6.33 25.11
CA ASP A 48 1.25 -7.45 24.29
C ASP A 48 1.12 -7.00 22.82
N PRO A 49 1.86 -7.63 21.87
CA PRO A 49 1.78 -7.31 20.45
C PRO A 49 0.38 -7.48 19.87
N TRP A 50 -0.40 -8.48 20.29
CA TRP A 50 -1.75 -8.71 19.80
C TRP A 50 -2.71 -7.57 20.14
N GLU A 51 -2.56 -6.97 21.31
CA GLU A 51 -3.32 -5.78 21.69
C GLU A 51 -2.77 -4.52 21.02
N ARG A 52 -1.45 -4.41 20.89
CA ARG A 52 -0.78 -3.25 20.28
C ARG A 52 -1.16 -3.06 18.82
N TYR A 53 -1.18 -4.13 18.02
CA TYR A 53 -1.46 -4.08 16.58
C TYR A 53 -2.91 -4.36 16.24
N ARG A 54 -3.76 -4.49 17.23
CA ARG A 54 -5.18 -4.75 17.01
C ARG A 54 -5.82 -3.66 16.13
N ILE A 55 -6.52 -4.10 15.08
CA ILE A 55 -7.31 -3.22 14.22
C ILE A 55 -8.66 -2.98 14.90
N GLY A 56 -8.95 -1.73 15.23
CA GLY A 56 -10.19 -1.32 15.86
C GLY A 56 -11.28 -0.92 14.84
N GLU A 57 -12.38 -0.38 15.37
CA GLU A 57 -13.45 0.20 14.55
C GLU A 57 -13.01 1.48 13.83
N ARG A 58 -12.08 2.21 14.44
CA ARG A 58 -11.50 3.41 13.82
C ARG A 58 -10.59 2.98 12.67
N LYS A 59 -10.92 3.47 11.46
CA LYS A 59 -10.07 3.24 10.28
C LYS A 59 -8.69 3.87 10.46
N MET A 60 -7.68 3.19 9.94
CA MET A 60 -6.38 3.80 9.64
C MET A 60 -6.60 5.07 8.82
N ARG A 61 -5.73 6.04 8.98
CA ARG A 61 -5.86 7.30 8.24
C ARG A 61 -4.54 8.05 8.12
N PHE A 62 -4.45 8.85 7.08
CA PHE A 62 -3.45 9.90 6.99
C PHE A 62 -3.87 11.09 7.88
N PRO A 63 -2.99 11.61 8.75
CA PRO A 63 -3.28 12.80 9.55
C PRO A 63 -3.64 14.01 8.67
N LYS A 64 -4.42 14.94 9.19
CA LYS A 64 -4.74 16.17 8.48
C LYS A 64 -3.71 17.25 8.81
N LEU A 65 -3.14 17.88 7.78
CA LEU A 65 -2.30 19.10 7.91
C LEU A 65 -3.13 20.37 7.98
N GLY A 66 -4.42 20.32 7.60
CA GLY A 66 -5.32 21.45 7.56
C GLY A 66 -6.74 20.99 7.22
N ARG A 67 -7.53 21.91 6.62
CA ARG A 67 -8.94 21.61 6.32
C ARG A 67 -9.13 20.56 5.22
N ARG A 68 -8.22 20.51 4.23
CA ARG A 68 -8.30 19.63 3.06
C ARG A 68 -7.07 18.76 2.84
N ASP A 69 -5.92 19.14 3.38
CA ASP A 69 -4.65 18.50 3.11
C ASP A 69 -4.38 17.39 4.11
N LYS A 70 -3.82 16.29 3.61
CA LYS A 70 -3.41 15.13 4.39
C LYS A 70 -1.89 15.05 4.44
N ASP A 71 -1.35 14.61 5.56
CA ASP A 71 0.05 14.24 5.69
C ASP A 71 0.25 12.79 5.20
N PHE A 72 0.67 12.64 3.96
CA PHE A 72 0.94 11.33 3.38
C PHE A 72 2.26 10.70 3.84
N THR A 73 3.06 11.43 4.60
CA THR A 73 4.32 10.91 5.19
C THR A 73 4.11 10.12 6.48
N ARG A 74 2.88 10.15 7.00
CA ARG A 74 2.47 9.48 8.24
C ARG A 74 1.16 8.73 8.03
N LEU A 75 1.03 7.57 8.68
CA LEU A 75 -0.20 6.79 8.70
C LEU A 75 -0.53 6.40 10.15
N GLU A 76 -1.60 6.94 10.70
CA GLU A 76 -2.16 6.47 11.97
C GLU A 76 -2.79 5.09 11.76
N TYR A 77 -2.09 4.03 12.20
CA TYR A 77 -2.54 2.65 12.07
C TYR A 77 -3.70 2.36 13.04
N ASN A 78 -3.50 2.67 14.31
CA ASN A 78 -4.52 2.60 15.37
C ASN A 78 -4.22 3.67 16.44
N ASP A 79 -4.78 3.53 17.64
CA ASP A 79 -4.57 4.49 18.72
C ASP A 79 -3.17 4.38 19.35
N TYR A 80 -2.42 3.33 19.05
CA TYR A 80 -1.12 3.03 19.66
C TYR A 80 0.05 3.11 18.70
N VAL A 81 -0.17 2.85 17.42
CA VAL A 81 0.90 2.75 16.40
C VAL A 81 0.66 3.74 15.28
N THR A 82 1.69 4.50 14.96
CA THR A 82 1.75 5.38 13.78
C THR A 82 2.96 4.98 12.94
N LEU A 83 2.76 4.86 11.64
CA LEU A 83 3.86 4.69 10.69
C LEU A 83 4.33 6.06 10.21
N THR A 84 5.63 6.28 10.20
CA THR A 84 6.29 7.54 9.80
C THR A 84 7.36 7.26 8.76
N GLY A 85 7.84 8.31 8.08
CA GLY A 85 8.87 8.17 7.05
C GLY A 85 8.37 7.56 5.75
N ILE A 86 7.05 7.59 5.50
CA ILE A 86 6.48 7.21 4.21
C ILE A 86 6.84 8.30 3.19
N PRO A 87 7.50 7.98 2.05
CA PRO A 87 7.70 8.96 1.01
C PRO A 87 6.38 9.49 0.47
N ALA A 88 6.22 10.81 0.37
CA ALA A 88 4.98 11.40 -0.16
C ALA A 88 4.72 10.94 -1.60
N GLU A 89 5.78 10.67 -2.35
CA GLU A 89 5.79 10.15 -3.71
C GLU A 89 5.13 8.77 -3.82
N ALA A 90 5.04 7.99 -2.72
CA ALA A 90 4.34 6.71 -2.73
C ALA A 90 2.86 6.83 -3.14
N GLN A 91 2.28 8.03 -3.03
CA GLN A 91 0.92 8.31 -3.51
C GLN A 91 0.85 8.53 -5.03
N GLY A 92 1.98 8.73 -5.70
CA GLY A 92 2.05 8.93 -7.16
C GLY A 92 1.65 7.70 -7.97
N TYR A 93 1.78 6.50 -7.39
CA TYR A 93 1.26 5.28 -7.99
C TYR A 93 -0.18 5.05 -7.55
N SER A 94 -1.09 4.90 -8.51
CA SER A 94 -2.51 4.67 -8.20
C SER A 94 -3.12 3.58 -9.09
N ILE A 95 -4.01 2.80 -8.48
CA ILE A 95 -4.82 1.75 -9.13
C ILE A 95 -6.28 2.17 -9.00
N SER A 96 -6.95 2.39 -10.14
CA SER A 96 -8.34 2.84 -10.16
C SER A 96 -8.58 4.12 -9.32
N GLY A 97 -7.63 5.07 -9.39
CA GLY A 97 -7.72 6.38 -8.74
C GLY A 97 -7.40 6.39 -7.24
N ARG A 98 -6.87 5.30 -6.69
CA ARG A 98 -6.44 5.20 -5.29
C ARG A 98 -5.03 4.65 -5.20
N SER A 99 -4.24 5.15 -4.26
CA SER A 99 -2.94 4.55 -3.96
C SER A 99 -3.09 3.17 -3.29
N PRO A 100 -2.08 2.28 -3.35
CA PRO A 100 -2.10 1.02 -2.62
C PRO A 100 -2.38 1.19 -1.13
N LEU A 101 -1.87 2.24 -0.50
CA LEU A 101 -2.12 2.55 0.90
C LEU A 101 -3.59 2.93 1.16
N GLU A 102 -4.23 3.66 0.27
CA GLU A 102 -5.66 3.98 0.39
C GLU A 102 -6.54 2.73 0.24
N TRP A 103 -6.12 1.75 -0.59
CA TRP A 103 -6.78 0.45 -0.68
C TRP A 103 -6.66 -0.34 0.62
N ILE A 104 -5.48 -0.38 1.25
CA ILE A 104 -5.28 -1.05 2.54
C ILE A 104 -6.12 -0.41 3.65
N ILE A 105 -6.13 0.91 3.74
CA ILE A 105 -6.97 1.66 4.70
C ILE A 105 -8.45 1.28 4.56
N ASP A 106 -8.91 1.11 3.32
CA ASP A 106 -10.32 0.76 3.07
C ASP A 106 -10.61 -0.74 3.26
N ARG A 107 -9.62 -1.60 3.03
CA ARG A 107 -9.73 -3.06 3.18
C ARG A 107 -9.68 -3.51 4.63
N TYR A 108 -8.73 -3.00 5.39
CA TYR A 108 -8.43 -3.45 6.74
C TYR A 108 -9.06 -2.54 7.80
N HIS A 109 -10.37 -2.64 7.98
CA HIS A 109 -11.10 -2.05 9.10
C HIS A 109 -12.23 -2.99 9.49
N VAL A 110 -12.64 -2.96 10.76
CA VAL A 110 -13.80 -3.72 11.24
C VAL A 110 -15.06 -3.16 10.58
N LYS A 111 -15.81 -4.00 9.90
CA LYS A 111 -17.00 -3.61 9.17
C LYS A 111 -18.12 -4.62 9.37
N THR A 112 -19.28 -4.14 9.77
CA THR A 112 -20.50 -4.95 9.84
C THR A 112 -21.34 -4.70 8.60
N ASP A 113 -21.67 -5.75 7.86
CA ASP A 113 -22.67 -5.66 6.79
C ASP A 113 -24.05 -5.51 7.40
N LYS A 114 -24.73 -4.41 7.07
CA LYS A 114 -26.02 -4.07 7.68
C LYS A 114 -27.17 -5.00 7.26
N ALA A 115 -27.05 -5.62 6.10
CA ALA A 115 -28.12 -6.48 5.57
C ALA A 115 -28.02 -7.90 6.14
N SER A 116 -26.82 -8.45 6.24
CA SER A 116 -26.57 -9.82 6.71
C SER A 116 -26.19 -9.90 8.18
N GLY A 117 -25.78 -8.79 8.81
CA GLY A 117 -25.22 -8.77 10.16
C GLY A 117 -23.81 -9.37 10.27
N ILE A 118 -23.20 -9.76 9.14
CA ILE A 118 -21.86 -10.36 9.12
C ILE A 118 -20.83 -9.31 9.48
N VAL A 119 -19.98 -9.62 10.46
CA VAL A 119 -18.84 -8.80 10.85
C VAL A 119 -17.61 -9.28 10.07
N ASN A 120 -17.02 -8.40 9.29
CA ASN A 120 -15.69 -8.60 8.71
C ASN A 120 -14.67 -7.99 9.66
N ASP A 121 -13.96 -8.85 10.41
CA ASP A 121 -12.92 -8.43 11.36
C ASP A 121 -11.53 -8.77 10.79
N PRO A 122 -10.72 -7.78 10.38
CA PRO A 122 -9.36 -8.03 9.89
C PRO A 122 -8.43 -8.69 10.91
N ASN A 123 -8.76 -8.66 12.19
CA ASN A 123 -7.97 -9.34 13.21
C ASN A 123 -7.99 -10.86 13.06
N ASP A 124 -9.00 -11.43 12.40
CA ASP A 124 -9.04 -12.86 12.07
C ASP A 124 -7.91 -13.21 11.10
N PHE A 125 -7.66 -12.37 10.08
CA PHE A 125 -6.51 -12.51 9.19
C PHE A 125 -5.19 -12.48 9.96
N LEU A 126 -5.02 -11.55 10.92
CA LEU A 126 -3.79 -11.49 11.75
C LEU A 126 -3.58 -12.80 12.53
N ARG A 127 -4.66 -13.38 13.08
CA ARG A 127 -4.61 -14.66 13.79
C ARG A 127 -4.28 -15.83 12.88
N GLU A 128 -4.87 -15.89 11.68
CA GLU A 128 -4.58 -16.91 10.67
C GLU A 128 -3.11 -16.85 10.22
N GLN A 129 -2.55 -15.65 10.06
CA GLN A 129 -1.14 -15.46 9.74
C GLN A 129 -0.20 -15.78 10.93
N GLY A 130 -0.71 -15.86 12.16
CA GLY A 130 0.10 -16.00 13.35
C GLY A 130 1.01 -14.79 13.63
N ARG A 131 0.70 -13.62 13.04
CA ARG A 131 1.50 -12.39 13.08
C ARG A 131 0.63 -11.18 13.40
N PRO A 132 0.77 -10.59 14.59
CA PRO A 132 -0.01 -9.41 14.97
C PRO A 132 0.35 -8.17 14.12
N ASP A 133 1.58 -8.08 13.62
CA ASP A 133 2.14 -6.99 12.81
C ASP A 133 1.94 -7.16 11.29
N ALA A 134 1.27 -8.22 10.84
CA ALA A 134 1.22 -8.59 9.41
C ALA A 134 0.70 -7.46 8.51
N VAL A 135 -0.29 -6.69 8.94
CA VAL A 135 -0.82 -5.57 8.15
C VAL A 135 0.16 -4.39 8.13
N VAL A 136 0.87 -4.13 9.23
CA VAL A 136 1.92 -3.10 9.28
C VAL A 136 3.07 -3.46 8.33
N ASP A 137 3.50 -4.71 8.34
CA ASP A 137 4.53 -5.21 7.42
C ASP A 137 4.07 -5.10 5.96
N LEU A 138 2.81 -5.47 5.68
CA LEU A 138 2.21 -5.32 4.35
C LEU A 138 2.20 -3.85 3.88
N ILE A 139 1.86 -2.90 4.75
CA ILE A 139 1.90 -1.46 4.43
C ILE A 139 3.31 -1.04 4.01
N LYS A 140 4.34 -1.44 4.77
CA LYS A 140 5.74 -1.13 4.45
C LYS A 140 6.16 -1.70 3.10
N ARG A 141 5.74 -2.92 2.76
CA ARG A 141 6.00 -3.57 1.45
C ARG A 141 5.27 -2.86 0.32
N LEU A 142 4.04 -2.42 0.53
CA LEU A 142 3.29 -1.66 -0.48
C LEU A 142 3.90 -0.28 -0.76
N VAL A 143 4.55 0.34 0.22
CA VAL A 143 5.37 1.54 -0.04
C VAL A 143 6.52 1.20 -1.00
N THR A 144 7.22 0.08 -0.78
CA THR A 144 8.27 -0.40 -1.70
C THR A 144 7.71 -0.63 -3.11
N VAL A 145 6.57 -1.32 -3.22
CA VAL A 145 5.91 -1.56 -4.51
C VAL A 145 5.58 -0.24 -5.21
N SER A 146 5.00 0.72 -4.49
CA SER A 146 4.63 2.02 -5.04
C SER A 146 5.85 2.79 -5.57
N MET A 147 6.92 2.84 -4.81
CA MET A 147 8.16 3.54 -5.19
C MET A 147 8.83 2.87 -6.39
N ARG A 148 9.05 1.54 -6.33
CA ARG A 148 9.68 0.80 -7.41
C ARG A 148 8.87 0.80 -8.70
N THR A 149 7.54 0.77 -8.61
CA THR A 149 6.67 0.90 -9.79
C THR A 149 6.93 2.22 -10.51
N GLN A 150 7.01 3.33 -9.78
CA GLN A 150 7.27 4.64 -10.37
C GLN A 150 8.68 4.73 -10.96
N GLU A 151 9.68 4.20 -10.27
CA GLU A 151 11.06 4.12 -10.77
C GLU A 151 11.13 3.36 -12.10
N LEU A 152 10.46 2.22 -12.20
CA LEU A 152 10.42 1.42 -13.43
C LEU A 152 9.69 2.15 -14.57
N LEU A 153 8.56 2.81 -14.27
CA LEU A 153 7.79 3.53 -15.28
C LEU A 153 8.57 4.71 -15.89
N VAL A 154 9.40 5.39 -15.11
CA VAL A 154 10.24 6.51 -15.61
C VAL A 154 11.30 6.01 -16.59
N THR A 155 11.69 4.74 -16.54
CA THR A 155 12.69 4.17 -17.49
C THR A 155 12.10 3.84 -18.87
N LEU A 156 10.78 3.87 -19.01
CA LEU A 156 10.13 3.59 -20.29
C LEU A 156 10.42 4.69 -21.31
N PRO A 157 10.80 4.33 -22.55
CA PRO A 157 10.96 5.30 -23.61
C PRO A 157 9.60 5.94 -23.96
N PRO A 158 9.62 7.15 -24.56
CA PRO A 158 8.39 7.79 -25.01
C PRO A 158 7.66 6.90 -26.05
N PHE A 159 6.34 6.94 -25.99
CA PHE A 159 5.50 6.22 -26.95
C PHE A 159 5.58 6.90 -28.30
N GLU A 160 6.17 6.24 -29.29
CA GLU A 160 6.13 6.70 -30.67
C GLU A 160 4.91 6.09 -31.35
N THR A 161 3.92 6.93 -31.69
CA THR A 161 2.83 6.51 -32.59
C THR A 161 3.31 6.74 -34.02
N TYR A 162 3.40 5.68 -34.80
CA TYR A 162 3.56 5.81 -36.25
C TYR A 162 2.17 5.97 -36.85
N ASP A 163 1.98 7.10 -37.54
CA ASP A 163 0.83 7.34 -38.42
C ASP A 163 0.84 6.42 -39.64
#